data_39caaab832b598e8695bc13d1118eedf
#
_entry.id   39caaab832b598e8695bc13d1118eedf
#
_cell.length_a   1.000
_cell.length_b   1.000
_cell.length_c   1.000
_cell.angle_alpha   90.00
_cell.angle_beta   90.00
_cell.angle_gamma   90.00
#
_symmetry.space_group_name_H-M   'P 1'
#
loop_
_entity.id
_entity.type
_entity.pdbx_description
1 polymer ?
#
loop_
_entity_poly.entity_id
_entity_poly.type
_entity_poly.pdbx_seq_one_letter_code
_entity_poly.pdbx_strand_id
1 'polypeptide(L)' 'MKAGDLVKWYKQMVATSDGETYFYEKPYPAIVLKDYEKHTKLLEVFVDGGRLVVHASECTLIKRGSKWKDTRKR' A
#
# COMPACT_ATOMS: atom_id res chain seq x y z
N MET A 1 -8.28 1.27 6.63
CA MET A 1 -8.26 0.71 5.29
C MET A 1 -8.91 -0.63 5.30
N LYS A 2 -9.63 -0.95 4.27
CA LYS A 2 -10.35 -2.19 4.19
C LYS A 2 -9.97 -2.99 2.98
N ALA A 3 -10.28 -4.28 3.01
CA ALA A 3 -9.98 -5.14 1.87
C ALA A 3 -10.60 -4.58 0.61
N GLY A 4 -9.88 -4.57 -0.45
CA GLY A 4 -10.32 -4.02 -1.74
C GLY A 4 -9.91 -2.58 -1.99
N ASP A 5 -9.43 -1.89 -0.96
CA ASP A 5 -9.02 -0.51 -1.15
C ASP A 5 -7.73 -0.45 -1.97
N LEU A 6 -7.61 0.59 -2.78
CA LEU A 6 -6.40 0.81 -3.55
C LEU A 6 -5.55 1.81 -2.79
N VAL A 7 -4.31 1.43 -2.53
CA VAL A 7 -3.41 2.28 -1.76
C VAL A 7 -2.10 2.45 -2.50
N LYS A 8 -1.34 3.45 -2.11
CA LYS A 8 0.00 3.65 -2.63
C LYS A 8 0.94 3.28 -1.50
N TRP A 9 1.79 2.28 -1.73
CA TRP A 9 2.75 1.83 -0.74
C TRP A 9 4.12 2.39 -1.09
N TYR A 10 4.72 3.07 -0.13
CA TYR A 10 6.03 3.68 -0.34
C TYR A 10 7.11 2.74 0.16
N LYS A 11 7.83 2.13 -0.77
CA LYS A 11 8.87 1.20 -0.43
C LYS A 11 10.18 1.92 -0.24
N GLN A 12 10.91 1.59 0.85
CA GLN A 12 12.19 2.19 1.10
C GLN A 12 13.23 1.58 0.16
N MET A 13 13.91 2.39 -0.56
CA MET A 13 14.90 1.94 -1.53
C MET A 13 16.26 2.51 -1.15
N VAL A 14 17.32 1.83 -1.60
CA VAL A 14 18.68 2.26 -1.35
C VAL A 14 19.39 2.38 -2.68
N ALA A 15 20.11 3.45 -2.88
CA ALA A 15 20.89 3.62 -4.09
C ALA A 15 22.30 4.06 -3.72
N THR A 16 23.27 3.58 -4.48
CA THR A 16 24.66 3.94 -4.26
C THR A 16 25.20 4.57 -5.54
N SER A 17 25.80 5.73 -5.42
CA SER A 17 26.34 6.43 -6.54
C SER A 17 27.60 7.16 -6.09
N ASP A 18 28.71 6.97 -6.83
CA ASP A 18 29.97 7.63 -6.53
C ASP A 18 30.42 7.40 -5.09
N GLY A 19 30.19 6.22 -4.58
CA GLY A 19 30.64 5.90 -3.24
C GLY A 19 29.73 6.40 -2.13
N GLU A 20 28.63 7.03 -2.49
CA GLU A 20 27.70 7.51 -1.48
C GLU A 20 26.42 6.69 -1.51
N THR A 21 25.87 6.45 -0.33
CA THR A 21 24.64 5.69 -0.22
C THR A 21 23.53 6.62 0.24
N TYR A 22 22.41 6.57 -0.43
CA TYR A 22 21.26 7.36 -0.01
C TYR A 22 20.00 6.53 -0.09
N PHE A 23 18.99 6.98 0.69
CA PHE A 23 17.73 6.27 0.77
C PHE A 23 16.66 7.11 0.13
N TYR A 24 15.71 6.46 -0.50
CA TYR A 24 14.57 7.17 -1.06
C TYR A 24 13.36 6.25 -1.03
N GLU A 25 12.18 6.80 -1.20
CA GLU A 25 10.97 6.03 -1.19
C GLU A 25 10.40 5.97 -2.57
N LYS A 26 9.93 4.80 -2.98
CA LYS A 26 9.33 4.63 -4.28
C LYS A 26 7.91 4.15 -4.11
N PRO A 27 6.92 4.83 -4.70
CA PRO A 27 5.53 4.42 -4.55
C PRO A 27 5.17 3.28 -5.48
N TYR A 28 4.38 2.33 -4.96
CA TYR A 28 3.86 1.25 -5.75
C TYR A 28 2.37 1.14 -5.48
N PRO A 29 1.54 0.93 -6.50
CA PRO A 29 0.13 0.72 -6.27
C PRO A 29 -0.08 -0.65 -5.66
N ALA A 30 -0.95 -0.76 -4.70
CA ALA A 30 -1.21 -2.01 -4.02
C ALA A 30 -2.68 -2.11 -3.66
N ILE A 31 -3.18 -3.32 -3.52
CA ILE A 31 -4.57 -3.55 -3.14
C ILE A 31 -4.58 -4.20 -1.77
N VAL A 32 -5.37 -3.65 -0.86
CA VAL A 32 -5.48 -4.17 0.48
C VAL A 32 -6.22 -5.48 0.44
N LEU A 33 -5.66 -6.52 1.04
CA LEU A 33 -6.24 -7.85 1.03
C LEU A 33 -7.06 -8.15 2.27
N LYS A 34 -6.79 -7.50 3.39
CA LYS A 34 -7.54 -7.73 4.60
C LYS A 34 -7.78 -6.41 5.29
N ASP A 35 -8.84 -6.30 6.05
CA ASP A 35 -9.14 -5.08 6.77
C ASP A 35 -8.01 -4.77 7.74
N TYR A 36 -7.72 -3.49 7.89
CA TYR A 36 -6.67 -3.05 8.76
C TYR A 36 -7.02 -3.26 10.21
N GLU A 37 -6.08 -3.79 10.98
CA GLU A 37 -6.27 -3.97 12.40
C GLU A 37 -5.46 -2.95 13.14
N LYS A 38 -6.10 -2.12 13.93
CA LYS A 38 -5.41 -1.05 14.58
C LYS A 38 -4.32 -1.46 15.51
N HIS A 39 -4.48 -2.52 16.25
CA HIS A 39 -3.46 -2.84 17.23
C HIS A 39 -2.21 -3.45 16.66
N THR A 40 -2.26 -4.03 15.50
CA THR A 40 -1.04 -4.57 14.90
C THR A 40 -0.38 -3.53 14.03
N LYS A 41 -1.18 -2.60 13.50
CA LYS A 41 -0.70 -1.59 12.58
C LYS A 41 -0.08 -2.18 11.33
N LEU A 42 -0.40 -3.42 11.00
CA LEU A 42 0.10 -4.07 9.81
C LEU A 42 -1.03 -4.21 8.80
N LEU A 43 -0.66 -4.19 7.54
CA LEU A 43 -1.62 -4.23 6.45
C LEU A 43 -1.15 -5.26 5.45
N GLU A 44 -2.03 -6.16 5.05
CA GLU A 44 -1.69 -7.16 4.07
C GLU A 44 -2.13 -6.67 2.71
N VAL A 45 -1.23 -6.58 1.77
CA VAL A 45 -1.52 -6.01 0.46
C VAL A 45 -1.01 -6.90 -0.66
N PHE A 46 -1.57 -6.71 -1.85
CA PHE A 46 -1.11 -7.39 -3.04
C PHE A 46 -0.40 -6.35 -3.88
N VAL A 47 0.87 -6.54 -4.12
CA VAL A 47 1.66 -5.58 -4.88
C VAL A 47 2.69 -6.33 -5.72
N ASP A 48 2.84 -5.88 -6.94
CA ASP A 48 3.84 -6.44 -7.85
C ASP A 48 3.73 -7.95 -7.97
N GLY A 49 2.52 -8.45 -8.09
CA GLY A 49 2.27 -9.87 -8.32
C GLY A 49 2.38 -10.75 -7.09
N GLY A 50 2.50 -10.19 -5.91
CA GLY A 50 2.64 -11.01 -4.71
C GLY A 50 1.99 -10.39 -3.50
N ARG A 51 1.83 -11.21 -2.46
CA ARG A 51 1.25 -10.76 -1.21
C ARG A 51 2.35 -10.28 -0.28
N LEU A 52 2.13 -9.18 0.40
CA LEU A 52 3.12 -8.62 1.26
C LEU A 52 2.47 -8.02 2.48
N VAL A 53 3.12 -8.09 3.64
CA VAL A 53 2.63 -7.45 4.85
C VAL A 53 3.49 -6.23 5.09
N VAL A 54 2.88 -5.06 5.17
CA VAL A 54 3.60 -3.82 5.32
C VAL A 54 3.01 -3.03 6.47
N HIS A 55 3.72 -2.03 6.94
CA HIS A 55 3.23 -1.18 8.01
C HIS A 55 2.26 -0.17 7.41
N ALA A 56 1.14 0.02 8.07
CA ALA A 56 0.10 0.89 7.51
C ALA A 56 0.58 2.32 7.32
N SER A 57 1.55 2.77 8.11
CA SER A 57 2.05 4.12 7.96
C SER A 57 2.79 4.33 6.64
N GLU A 58 3.15 3.24 5.96
CA GLU A 58 3.84 3.34 4.68
C GLU A 58 2.87 3.40 3.52
N CYS A 59 1.58 3.40 3.78
CA CYS A 59 0.57 3.37 2.73
C CYS A 59 -0.33 4.59 2.79
N THR A 60 -0.75 5.05 1.63
CA THR A 60 -1.69 6.16 1.53
C THR A 60 -2.88 5.69 0.70
N LEU A 61 -4.07 5.92 1.19
CA LEU A 61 -5.28 5.50 0.49
C LEU A 61 -5.44 6.30 -0.78
N ILE A 62 -5.64 5.62 -1.91
CA ILE A 62 -5.91 6.28 -3.17
C ILE A 62 -7.39 6.21 -3.45
N LYS A 63 -8.00 5.04 -3.31
CA LYS A 63 -9.40 4.88 -3.62
C LYS A 63 -9.98 3.77 -2.80
N ARG A 64 -11.18 3.96 -2.27
CA ARG A 64 -11.81 2.94 -1.48
C ARG A 64 -12.49 1.93 -2.39
N GLY A 65 -12.17 0.68 -2.17
CA GLY A 65 -12.71 -0.36 -3.01
C GLY A 65 -14.20 -0.53 -2.86
N SER A 66 -14.71 -0.32 -1.66
CA SER A 66 -16.11 -0.56 -1.44
C SER A 66 -17.01 0.46 -2.10
N LYS A 67 -16.47 1.58 -2.55
CA LYS A 67 -17.29 2.53 -3.13
C LYS A 67 -17.80 2.19 -4.45
N TRP A 68 -17.17 1.40 -5.19
CA TRP A 68 -17.62 1.16 -6.51
C TRP A 68 -18.86 0.36 -6.54
N LYS A 69 -19.24 -0.24 -5.45
CA LYS A 69 -20.42 -0.90 -5.47
C LYS A 69 -21.54 0.04 -5.52
N ASP A 70 -21.44 1.20 -4.99
CA ASP A 70 -22.51 2.10 -4.95
C ASP A 70 -22.77 2.77 -6.25
N THR A 71 -21.83 2.74 -7.11
CA THR A 71 -22.00 3.47 -8.31
C THR A 71 -23.00 2.87 -9.20
N ARG A 72 -23.38 1.63 -8.93
CA ARG A 72 -24.25 1.08 -9.79
C ARG A 72 -25.57 1.56 -9.60
N LYS A 73 -25.85 2.17 -8.64
CA LYS A 73 -26.98 2.57 -8.47
C LYS A 73 -27.36 3.60 -9.27
N ARG A 74 -26.91 4.20 -9.85
CA ARG A 74 -27.16 5.22 -10.50
C ARG A 74 -27.99 5.23 -11.42
#